data_3152f97d7cd83839662d72df23ce87fc
#
_entry.id   3152f97d7cd83839662d72df23ce87fc
#
_cell.length_a   1.000
_cell.length_b   1.000
_cell.length_c   1.000
_cell.angle_alpha   90.00
_cell.angle_beta   90.00
_cell.angle_gamma   90.00
#
_symmetry.space_group_name_H-M   'P 1'
#
loop_
_entity.id
_entity.type
_entity.pdbx_description
1 polymer ?
#
loop_
_entity_poly.entity_id
_entity_poly.type
_entity_poly.pdbx_seq_one_letter_code
_entity_poly.pdbx_strand_id
1 'polypeptide(L)'
;MTGYMVECGGVFVECLEGPPENVKSTMKVIESDRRHHNIATLLHHRTSHRRAFGVWSMNVMFLDDQLLWQRAIGSVHAYDRFLEYSRDPAFSIGVLARAYRHACAVLRVDPAAPTASRGKIPRLKQMLRD
;
A
#
# COMPACT_ATOMS: atom_id res chain seq x y z
N MET A 1 9.00 -7.95 -7.54
CA MET A 1 8.59 -6.71 -6.87
C MET A 1 7.34 -6.95 -6.06
N THR A 2 7.28 -6.33 -4.89
CA THR A 2 6.14 -6.40 -4.00
C THR A 2 5.69 -4.99 -3.63
N GLY A 3 4.50 -4.88 -3.03
CA GLY A 3 4.01 -3.59 -2.58
C GLY A 3 2.66 -3.67 -1.91
N TYR A 4 2.26 -2.55 -1.37
CA TYR A 4 0.97 -2.41 -0.75
C TYR A 4 0.42 -1.00 -0.99
N MET A 5 -0.90 -0.91 -1.09
CA MET A 5 -1.57 0.35 -1.35
C MET A 5 -2.79 0.50 -0.45
N VAL A 6 -3.06 1.72 -0.04
CA VAL A 6 -4.31 2.07 0.63
C VAL A 6 -4.98 3.21 -0.12
N GLU A 7 -6.30 3.26 -0.06
CA GLU A 7 -7.09 4.33 -0.65
C GLU A 7 -8.08 4.85 0.38
N CYS A 8 -8.20 6.15 0.46
CA CYS A 8 -9.19 6.80 1.32
C CYS A 8 -9.59 8.13 0.70
N GLY A 9 -10.88 8.29 0.42
CA GLY A 9 -11.41 9.53 -0.14
C GLY A 9 -10.81 9.93 -1.49
N GLY A 10 -10.44 8.97 -2.32
CA GLY A 10 -9.81 9.23 -3.61
C GLY A 10 -8.31 9.48 -3.53
N VAL A 11 -7.73 9.41 -2.36
CA VAL A 11 -6.28 9.58 -2.15
C VAL A 11 -5.64 8.20 -2.03
N PHE A 12 -4.60 7.96 -2.81
CA PHE A 12 -3.86 6.70 -2.80
C PHE A 12 -2.49 6.90 -2.17
N VAL A 13 -2.12 5.97 -1.30
CA VAL A 13 -0.77 5.87 -0.77
C VAL A 13 -0.25 4.48 -1.08
N GLU A 14 0.94 4.42 -1.69
CA GLU A 14 1.49 3.17 -2.20
C GLU A 14 2.96 3.05 -1.85
N CYS A 15 3.38 1.85 -1.52
CA CYS A 15 4.79 1.51 -1.36
C CYS A 15 5.16 0.42 -2.35
N LEU A 16 6.24 0.63 -3.07
CA LEU A 16 6.81 -0.36 -4.00
C LEU A 16 8.16 -0.79 -3.48
N GLU A 17 8.40 -2.09 -3.49
CA GLU A 17 9.64 -2.69 -3.02
C GLU A 17 10.15 -3.70 -4.04
N GLY A 18 11.44 -3.66 -4.30
CA GLY A 18 12.06 -4.63 -5.21
C GLY A 18 13.35 -4.12 -5.80
N PRO A 19 13.87 -4.80 -6.82
CA PRO A 19 15.05 -4.33 -7.52
C PRO A 19 14.86 -2.91 -8.04
N PRO A 20 15.86 -2.03 -7.92
CA PRO A 20 15.70 -0.63 -8.29
C PRO A 20 15.16 -0.41 -9.71
N GLU A 21 15.60 -1.23 -10.66
CA GLU A 21 15.14 -1.12 -12.04
C GLU A 21 13.67 -1.42 -12.20
N ASN A 22 13.17 -2.41 -11.47
CA ASN A 22 11.77 -2.77 -11.51
C ASN A 22 10.88 -1.70 -10.87
N VAL A 23 11.33 -1.16 -9.74
CA VAL A 23 10.61 -0.05 -9.08
C VAL A 23 10.57 1.16 -10.01
N LYS A 24 11.69 1.50 -10.64
CA LYS A 24 11.78 2.63 -11.54
C LYS A 24 10.87 2.45 -12.76
N SER A 25 10.85 1.27 -13.36
CA SER A 25 9.98 0.97 -14.50
C SER A 25 8.51 1.07 -14.13
N THR A 26 8.15 0.53 -12.97
CA THR A 26 6.77 0.59 -12.49
C THR A 26 6.34 2.03 -12.21
N MET A 27 7.23 2.84 -11.61
CA MET A 27 6.93 4.24 -11.37
C MET A 27 6.68 5.01 -12.67
N LYS A 28 7.43 4.72 -13.72
CA LYS A 28 7.19 5.34 -15.03
C LYS A 28 5.81 5.01 -15.57
N VAL A 29 5.39 3.77 -15.43
CA VAL A 29 4.04 3.35 -15.85
C VAL A 29 2.98 4.09 -15.06
N ILE A 30 3.14 4.18 -13.74
CA ILE A 30 2.21 4.89 -12.87
C ILE A 30 2.12 6.36 -13.25
N GLU A 31 3.26 7.02 -13.45
CA GLU A 31 3.32 8.44 -13.79
C GLU A 31 2.69 8.74 -15.16
N SER A 32 2.77 7.81 -16.10
CA SER A 32 2.19 7.97 -17.42
C SER A 32 0.71 7.60 -17.50
N ASP A 33 0.16 7.00 -16.46
CA ASP A 33 -1.25 6.61 -16.44
C ASP A 33 -2.12 7.83 -16.11
N ARG A 34 -2.99 8.20 -17.05
CA ARG A 34 -3.84 9.39 -16.93
C ARG A 34 -4.86 9.32 -15.79
N ARG A 35 -5.07 8.16 -15.23
CA ARG A 35 -5.95 7.99 -14.06
C ARG A 35 -5.32 8.54 -12.79
N HIS A 36 -4.02 8.78 -12.81
CA HIS A 36 -3.27 9.31 -11.68
C HIS A 36 -2.91 10.77 -11.95
N HIS A 37 -2.96 11.58 -10.91
CA HIS A 37 -2.54 12.97 -10.96
C HIS A 37 -2.03 13.38 -9.57
N ASN A 38 -1.25 14.48 -9.54
CA ASN A 38 -0.65 14.99 -8.30
C ASN A 38 0.19 13.95 -7.58
N ILE A 39 0.97 13.19 -8.34
CA ILE A 39 1.83 12.15 -7.79
C ILE A 39 3.03 12.80 -7.08
N ALA A 40 3.26 12.41 -5.83
CA ALA A 40 4.41 12.86 -5.07
C ALA A 40 5.14 11.66 -4.47
N THR A 41 6.46 11.66 -4.59
CA THR A 41 7.31 10.68 -3.92
C THR A 41 7.65 11.18 -2.54
N LEU A 42 7.13 10.51 -1.52
CA LEU A 42 7.32 10.91 -0.13
C LEU A 42 8.63 10.38 0.45
N LEU A 43 9.04 9.20 0.01
CA LEU A 43 10.23 8.56 0.52
C LEU A 43 10.81 7.68 -0.58
N HIS A 44 12.12 7.78 -0.77
CA HIS A 44 12.83 6.91 -1.70
C HIS A 44 14.21 6.63 -1.12
N HIS A 45 14.45 5.38 -0.75
CA HIS A 45 15.79 5.00 -0.31
C HIS A 45 16.07 3.54 -0.64
N ARG A 46 17.33 3.22 -0.69
CA ARG A 46 17.77 1.84 -0.90
C ARG A 46 17.87 1.14 0.43
N THR A 47 17.25 -0.04 0.48
CA THR A 47 17.48 -0.96 1.59
C THR A 47 17.99 -2.26 1.00
N SER A 48 18.90 -2.89 1.69
CA SER A 48 19.47 -4.17 1.25
C SER A 48 18.76 -5.36 1.88
N HIS A 49 17.69 -5.12 2.64
CA HIS A 49 17.18 -6.15 3.54
C HIS A 49 15.73 -6.52 3.28
N ARG A 50 15.06 -6.93 4.32
CA ARG A 50 13.73 -7.51 4.25
C ARG A 50 12.72 -6.53 3.67
N ARG A 51 11.83 -7.08 2.86
CA ARG A 51 10.69 -6.32 2.38
C ARG A 51 9.67 -6.13 3.50
N ALA A 52 9.18 -4.91 3.64
CA ALA A 52 8.14 -4.62 4.63
C ALA A 52 6.78 -5.16 4.19
N PHE A 53 6.54 -5.23 2.88
CA PHE A 53 5.26 -5.65 2.29
C PHE A 53 5.47 -6.80 1.32
N GLY A 54 6.08 -7.89 1.80
CA GLY A 54 6.58 -8.94 0.94
C GLY A 54 5.60 -10.03 0.52
N VAL A 55 4.39 -10.05 1.07
CA VAL A 55 3.45 -11.15 0.82
C VAL A 55 2.87 -11.13 -0.58
N TRP A 56 2.52 -9.95 -1.08
CA TRP A 56 1.87 -9.80 -2.38
C TRP A 56 2.69 -8.98 -3.34
N SER A 57 2.57 -9.30 -4.64
CA SER A 57 3.16 -8.45 -5.67
C SER A 57 2.50 -7.07 -5.69
N MET A 58 1.23 -6.99 -5.38
CA MET A 58 0.51 -5.76 -5.08
C MET A 58 -0.82 -6.13 -4.44
N ASN A 59 -1.21 -5.36 -3.43
CA ASN A 59 -2.50 -5.49 -2.79
C ASN A 59 -2.98 -4.10 -2.40
N VAL A 60 -4.29 -3.95 -2.22
CA VAL A 60 -4.89 -2.67 -1.85
C VAL A 60 -5.94 -2.87 -0.77
N MET A 61 -6.01 -1.90 0.15
CA MET A 61 -7.09 -1.82 1.11
C MET A 61 -7.83 -0.49 0.92
N PHE A 62 -9.12 -0.57 0.70
CA PHE A 62 -9.98 0.61 0.60
C PHE A 62 -10.46 1.00 1.99
N LEU A 63 -10.03 2.15 2.45
CA LEU A 63 -10.26 2.64 3.81
C LEU A 63 -11.38 3.68 3.91
N ASP A 64 -12.26 3.74 2.91
CA ASP A 64 -13.39 4.67 2.92
C ASP A 64 -14.48 4.30 3.93
N ASP A 65 -14.39 3.13 4.53
CA ASP A 65 -15.28 2.68 5.58
C ASP A 65 -14.69 3.03 6.93
N GLN A 66 -15.37 3.86 7.70
CA GLN A 66 -14.90 4.30 9.01
C GLN A 66 -14.70 3.13 9.98
N LEU A 67 -15.54 2.12 9.91
CA LEU A 67 -15.40 0.96 10.76
C LEU A 67 -14.15 0.15 10.42
N LEU A 68 -13.88 -0.03 9.15
CA LEU A 68 -12.65 -0.69 8.70
C LEU A 68 -11.43 0.13 9.11
N TRP A 69 -11.50 1.45 8.97
CA TRP A 69 -10.43 2.33 9.42
C TRP A 69 -10.12 2.11 10.90
N GLN A 70 -11.16 2.09 11.75
CA GLN A 70 -10.98 1.88 13.19
C GLN A 70 -10.33 0.53 13.50
N ARG A 71 -10.73 -0.52 12.79
CA ARG A 71 -10.19 -1.86 13.00
C ARG A 71 -8.75 -2.00 12.53
N ALA A 72 -8.44 -1.45 11.38
CA ALA A 72 -7.12 -1.61 10.76
C ALA A 72 -6.11 -0.58 11.29
N ILE A 73 -6.53 0.67 11.43
CA ILE A 73 -5.65 1.80 11.73
C ILE A 73 -5.79 2.28 13.18
N GLY A 74 -7.02 2.39 13.66
CA GLY A 74 -7.30 2.69 15.06
C GLY A 74 -7.53 4.14 15.42
N SER A 75 -7.11 5.10 14.59
CA SER A 75 -7.30 6.53 14.86
C SER A 75 -8.41 7.10 14.00
N VAL A 76 -9.43 7.69 14.62
CA VAL A 76 -10.55 8.28 13.89
C VAL A 76 -10.20 9.63 13.28
N HIS A 77 -9.32 10.39 13.91
CA HIS A 77 -9.01 11.77 13.49
C HIS A 77 -8.38 11.83 12.11
N ALA A 78 -7.56 10.86 11.77
CA ALA A 78 -6.86 10.84 10.49
C ALA A 78 -7.77 10.47 9.32
N TYR A 79 -8.91 9.83 9.58
CA TYR A 79 -9.82 9.41 8.53
C TYR A 79 -10.32 10.58 7.68
N ASP A 80 -10.83 11.62 8.33
CA ASP A 80 -11.40 12.78 7.63
C ASP A 80 -10.36 13.68 6.99
N ARG A 81 -9.10 13.56 7.41
CA ARG A 81 -8.01 14.43 6.97
C ARG A 81 -6.89 13.65 6.28
N PHE A 82 -7.26 12.57 5.63
CA PHE A 82 -6.27 11.65 5.05
C PHE A 82 -5.38 12.36 4.01
N LEU A 83 -5.96 13.19 3.15
CA LEU A 83 -5.18 13.94 2.15
C LEU A 83 -4.08 14.77 2.81
N GLU A 84 -4.42 15.45 3.88
CA GLU A 84 -3.47 16.31 4.59
C GLU A 84 -2.39 15.49 5.30
N TYR A 85 -2.80 14.51 6.09
CA TYR A 85 -1.87 13.72 6.88
C TYR A 85 -1.00 12.80 6.03
N SER A 86 -1.51 12.32 4.89
CA SER A 86 -0.76 11.41 4.03
C SER A 86 0.46 12.06 3.37
N ARG A 87 0.56 13.38 3.43
CA ARG A 87 1.75 14.09 2.96
C ARG A 87 2.97 13.87 3.88
N ASP A 88 2.73 13.48 5.11
CA ASP A 88 3.78 13.10 6.04
C ASP A 88 4.20 11.65 5.78
N PRO A 89 5.48 11.41 5.41
CA PRO A 89 5.95 10.05 5.15
C PRO A 89 5.77 9.10 6.32
N ALA A 90 6.00 9.56 7.54
CA ALA A 90 5.85 8.71 8.73
C ALA A 90 4.40 8.26 8.92
N PHE A 91 3.45 9.17 8.71
CA PHE A 91 2.04 8.83 8.76
C PHE A 91 1.67 7.81 7.68
N SER A 92 2.07 8.05 6.45
CA SER A 92 1.75 7.18 5.32
C SER A 92 2.33 5.79 5.48
N ILE A 93 3.57 5.68 5.92
CA ILE A 93 4.20 4.39 6.18
C ILE A 93 3.47 3.66 7.32
N GLY A 94 3.10 4.38 8.37
CA GLY A 94 2.34 3.82 9.48
C GLY A 94 0.99 3.26 9.07
N VAL A 95 0.27 3.98 8.24
CA VAL A 95 -1.03 3.51 7.71
C VAL A 95 -0.84 2.27 6.86
N LEU A 96 0.14 2.30 5.94
CA LEU A 96 0.43 1.14 5.10
C LEU A 96 0.78 -0.09 5.94
N ALA A 97 1.63 0.07 6.94
CA ALA A 97 2.05 -1.04 7.79
C ALA A 97 0.89 -1.64 8.57
N ARG A 98 0.03 -0.80 9.13
CA ARG A 98 -1.14 -1.26 9.89
C ARG A 98 -2.16 -1.96 8.99
N ALA A 99 -2.45 -1.37 7.83
CA ALA A 99 -3.36 -1.97 6.86
C ALA A 99 -2.84 -3.33 6.38
N TYR A 100 -1.57 -3.40 6.08
CA TYR A 100 -0.92 -4.64 5.65
C TYR A 100 -1.04 -5.74 6.71
N ARG A 101 -0.74 -5.41 7.97
CA ARG A 101 -0.85 -6.37 9.07
C ARG A 101 -2.27 -6.84 9.28
N HIS A 102 -3.22 -5.92 9.17
CA HIS A 102 -4.63 -6.26 9.29
C HIS A 102 -5.05 -7.23 8.19
N ALA A 103 -4.66 -6.95 6.94
CA ALA A 103 -4.96 -7.83 5.82
C ALA A 103 -4.33 -9.21 6.00
N CYS A 104 -3.09 -9.27 6.45
CA CYS A 104 -2.42 -10.54 6.73
C CYS A 104 -3.15 -11.32 7.83
N ALA A 105 -3.59 -10.65 8.88
CA ALA A 105 -4.32 -11.30 9.97
C ALA A 105 -5.66 -11.85 9.50
N VAL A 106 -6.42 -11.08 8.73
CA VAL A 106 -7.71 -11.50 8.19
C VAL A 106 -7.56 -12.70 7.27
N LEU A 107 -6.55 -12.68 6.41
CA LEU A 107 -6.30 -13.75 5.44
C LEU A 107 -5.46 -14.89 6.03
N ARG A 108 -5.04 -14.79 7.28
CA ARG A 108 -4.22 -15.78 7.99
C ARG A 108 -2.92 -16.09 7.24
N VAL A 109 -2.24 -15.03 6.81
CA VAL A 109 -0.96 -15.12 6.12
C VAL A 109 0.12 -14.51 7.01
N ASP A 110 1.29 -15.14 7.06
CA ASP A 110 2.45 -14.60 7.76
C ASP A 110 2.91 -13.32 7.03
N PRO A 111 2.97 -12.15 7.70
CA PRO A 111 3.43 -10.91 7.07
C PRO A 111 4.84 -11.00 6.49
N ALA A 112 5.66 -11.92 6.98
CA ALA A 112 7.04 -12.12 6.52
C ALA A 112 7.13 -13.18 5.40
N ALA A 113 6.01 -13.76 4.96
CA ALA A 113 6.03 -14.82 3.96
C ALA A 113 6.52 -14.29 2.60
N PRO A 114 7.34 -15.08 1.88
CA PRO A 114 7.83 -14.66 0.56
C PRO A 114 6.72 -14.68 -0.49
N THR A 115 6.77 -13.72 -1.40
CA THR A 115 5.80 -13.57 -2.50
C THR A 115 5.66 -14.82 -3.36
N ALA A 116 6.76 -15.54 -3.60
CA ALA A 116 6.77 -16.71 -4.45
C ALA A 116 5.79 -17.78 -3.99
N SER A 117 5.53 -17.88 -2.69
CA SER A 117 4.58 -18.84 -2.13
C SER A 117 3.15 -18.30 -2.03
N ARG A 118 2.93 -17.03 -2.37
CA ARG A 118 1.66 -16.33 -2.13
C ARG A 118 1.17 -15.51 -3.32
N GLY A 119 1.78 -15.65 -4.47
CA GLY A 119 1.63 -14.75 -5.61
C GLY A 119 0.25 -14.72 -6.27
N LYS A 120 -0.74 -15.41 -5.76
CA LYS A 120 -2.04 -15.50 -6.42
C LYS A 120 -3.17 -15.16 -5.47
N ILE A 121 -3.55 -13.89 -5.44
CA ILE A 121 -4.79 -13.47 -4.78
C ILE A 121 -5.59 -12.65 -5.79
N PRO A 122 -6.28 -13.34 -6.74
CA PRO A 122 -6.95 -12.66 -7.85
C PRO A 122 -8.00 -11.64 -7.40
N ARG A 123 -8.67 -11.90 -6.29
CA ARG A 123 -9.70 -11.00 -5.77
C ARG A 123 -9.17 -9.62 -5.43
N LEU A 124 -7.98 -9.57 -4.83
CA LEU A 124 -7.41 -8.30 -4.42
C LEU A 124 -6.91 -7.50 -5.60
N LYS A 125 -6.44 -8.17 -6.66
CA LYS A 125 -6.08 -7.51 -7.91
C LYS A 125 -7.30 -6.92 -8.62
N GLN A 126 -8.45 -7.53 -8.50
CA GLN A 126 -9.68 -6.98 -9.06
C GLN A 126 -10.11 -5.70 -8.38
N MET A 127 -9.88 -5.58 -7.07
CA MET A 127 -10.18 -4.37 -6.33
C MET A 127 -9.37 -3.16 -6.80
N LEU A 128 -8.22 -3.39 -7.44
CA LEU A 128 -7.40 -2.32 -8.00
C LEU A 128 -8.03 -1.63 -9.22
N ARG A 129 -8.98 -2.27 -9.88
CA ARG A 129 -9.59 -1.75 -11.11
C ARG A 129 -10.83 -0.92 -10.86
N ASP A 130 -11.39 -1.03 -9.69
CA ASP A 130 -12.57 -0.32 -9.30
C ASP A 130 -12.22 0.92 -8.49
#